data_04a5ae8faead148ac1c3fc8a0243c6ea
#
_entry.id   04a5ae8faead148ac1c3fc8a0243c6ea
#
_cell.length_a   1.000
_cell.length_b   1.000
_cell.length_c   1.000
_cell.angle_alpha   90.00
_cell.angle_beta   90.00
_cell.angle_gamma   90.00
#
_symmetry.space_group_name_H-M   'P 1'
#
loop_
_entity.id
_entity.type
_entity.pdbx_description
1 polymer ?
#
loop_
_entity_poly.entity_id
_entity_poly.type
_entity_poly.pdbx_seq_one_letter_code
_entity_poly.pdbx_strand_id
1 'polypeptide(L)'
;MGSVATNSAFSALRLKIIGFLFFVFVANCVYFNTFYNAQNYFRQGKKLVVHDTLRLDHEFFDKTIEKTTSVLIKYPGSRYVDDALFMMGAAYYYKGDYRRALEKLDFFVLNYADSKFYDDALYYKGLAHYKQGKFAQAIIAFDELRQSKHFRVKAMIALCYVYFKEYNYSALTQVATDLIKEGIDKKERRWLLRLLGEAYFEQEQYANAAETFHDLLSITRVKEDEREIKLKIAESYLEMGEFDKCKKFLEGQSDPEFKRILADLDVRLGNIAKAKELYFNIAVNSSFEFSSETFFKLAELYKADDSLELAIANYDSAVNRAPMSEYGVKAKRMADILRKIEVFSKETEEIDRAQFLLAEIYFINFDDPQRAMVEYAKVFTEFPQSEWAPKAMYARFWIARKVIKDDSLAVSLARDLIGRYPNSEYAQSVLGFLPAKEDNGEWPEE
;
A
#
# COMPACT_ATOMS: atom_id res chain seq x y z
N MET A 1 81.03 -33.68 38.61
CA MET A 1 80.64 -32.76 37.45
C MET A 1 79.27 -33.05 36.88
N GLY A 2 78.31 -33.59 37.62
CA GLY A 2 76.98 -33.95 37.07
C GLY A 2 75.83 -33.06 37.44
N SER A 3 75.96 -32.10 38.34
CA SER A 3 74.79 -31.33 38.86
C SER A 3 74.53 -29.94 38.20
N VAL A 4 75.47 -29.45 37.43
CA VAL A 4 75.33 -28.13 36.77
C VAL A 4 74.65 -28.21 35.37
N ALA A 5 74.76 -29.35 34.66
CA ALA A 5 74.17 -29.55 33.36
C ALA A 5 72.66 -29.78 33.40
N THR A 6 72.08 -30.35 34.48
CA THR A 6 70.66 -30.58 34.64
C THR A 6 69.86 -29.30 34.98
N ASN A 7 70.44 -28.35 35.72
CA ASN A 7 69.83 -27.10 36.06
C ASN A 7 69.65 -26.14 34.84
N SER A 8 70.62 -26.18 33.88
CA SER A 8 70.54 -25.35 32.69
C SER A 8 69.49 -25.84 31.69
N ALA A 9 69.34 -27.17 31.55
CA ALA A 9 68.29 -27.75 30.73
C ALA A 9 66.85 -27.51 31.27
N PHE A 10 66.71 -27.59 32.58
CA PHE A 10 65.39 -27.26 33.25
C PHE A 10 65.07 -25.78 33.15
N SER A 11 66.06 -24.87 33.24
CA SER A 11 65.84 -23.45 33.08
C SER A 11 65.46 -23.08 31.65
N ALA A 12 66.07 -23.68 30.66
CA ALA A 12 65.77 -23.48 29.25
C ALA A 12 64.39 -24.03 28.85
N LEU A 13 64.00 -25.17 29.43
CA LEU A 13 62.66 -25.74 29.24
C LEU A 13 61.56 -24.85 29.87
N ARG A 14 61.80 -24.33 31.06
CA ARG A 14 60.91 -23.37 31.74
C ARG A 14 60.72 -22.08 30.92
N LEU A 15 61.80 -21.52 30.38
CA LEU A 15 61.74 -20.34 29.52
C LEU A 15 60.93 -20.60 28.22
N LYS A 16 61.11 -21.77 27.59
CA LYS A 16 60.34 -22.16 26.42
C LYS A 16 58.83 -22.34 26.75
N ILE A 17 58.52 -22.93 27.88
CA ILE A 17 57.14 -23.11 28.35
C ILE A 17 56.51 -21.74 28.68
N ILE A 18 57.22 -20.86 29.37
CA ILE A 18 56.76 -19.48 29.66
C ILE A 18 56.57 -18.68 28.37
N GLY A 19 57.54 -18.77 27.43
CA GLY A 19 57.42 -18.12 26.12
C GLY A 19 56.22 -18.64 25.31
N PHE A 20 55.98 -19.95 25.30
CA PHE A 20 54.81 -20.56 24.66
C PHE A 20 53.49 -20.13 25.31
N LEU A 21 53.42 -20.13 26.65
CA LEU A 21 52.24 -19.67 27.40
C LEU A 21 51.97 -18.17 27.18
N PHE A 22 53.03 -17.35 27.13
CA PHE A 22 52.93 -15.93 26.82
C PHE A 22 52.46 -15.70 25.40
N PHE A 23 52.98 -16.46 24.41
CA PHE A 23 52.55 -16.39 23.01
C PHE A 23 51.10 -16.81 22.85
N VAL A 24 50.66 -17.88 23.53
CA VAL A 24 49.24 -18.31 23.57
C VAL A 24 48.35 -17.24 24.22
N PHE A 25 48.84 -16.63 25.30
CA PHE A 25 48.10 -15.53 25.97
C PHE A 25 47.99 -14.30 25.09
N VAL A 26 49.06 -13.85 24.43
CA VAL A 26 49.05 -12.70 23.50
C VAL A 26 48.20 -13.00 22.27
N ALA A 27 48.28 -14.20 21.72
CA ALA A 27 47.42 -14.60 20.58
C ALA A 27 45.94 -14.61 20.96
N ASN A 28 45.60 -15.07 22.14
CA ASN A 28 44.22 -14.99 22.67
C ASN A 28 43.78 -13.54 22.94
N CYS A 29 44.66 -12.67 23.42
CA CYS A 29 44.37 -11.24 23.61
C CYS A 29 44.08 -10.52 22.29
N VAL A 30 44.89 -10.76 21.25
CA VAL A 30 44.72 -10.17 19.91
C VAL A 30 43.40 -10.63 19.28
N TYR A 31 43.12 -11.94 19.41
CA TYR A 31 41.89 -12.52 18.94
C TYR A 31 40.67 -11.97 19.68
N PHE A 32 40.71 -11.93 21.02
CA PHE A 32 39.65 -11.37 21.84
C PHE A 32 39.38 -9.92 21.52
N ASN A 33 40.42 -9.14 21.23
CA ASN A 33 40.30 -7.73 20.84
C ASN A 33 39.57 -7.58 19.47
N THR A 34 39.88 -8.43 18.46
CA THR A 34 39.20 -8.35 17.16
C THR A 34 37.74 -8.65 17.26
N PHE A 35 37.35 -9.70 18.00
CA PHE A 35 35.96 -10.06 18.22
C PHE A 35 35.22 -9.03 19.07
N TYR A 36 35.84 -8.55 20.17
CA TYR A 36 35.31 -7.51 21.03
C TYR A 36 35.01 -6.22 20.23
N ASN A 37 35.92 -5.82 19.36
CA ASN A 37 35.74 -4.67 18.50
C ASN A 37 34.56 -4.87 17.53
N ALA A 38 34.40 -6.06 16.94
CA ALA A 38 33.23 -6.38 16.11
C ALA A 38 31.92 -6.18 16.87
N GLN A 39 31.83 -6.74 18.08
CA GLN A 39 30.65 -6.57 18.95
C GLN A 39 30.39 -5.10 19.31
N ASN A 40 31.46 -4.34 19.59
CA ASN A 40 31.34 -2.94 19.97
C ASN A 40 30.82 -2.10 18.78
N TYR A 41 31.38 -2.27 17.59
CA TYR A 41 30.90 -1.59 16.38
C TYR A 41 29.45 -1.96 16.06
N PHE A 42 29.10 -3.25 16.12
CA PHE A 42 27.74 -3.71 15.91
C PHE A 42 26.74 -3.08 16.89
N ARG A 43 27.11 -3.02 18.17
CA ARG A 43 26.28 -2.39 19.21
C ARG A 43 26.10 -0.88 18.98
N GLN A 44 27.17 -0.19 18.56
CA GLN A 44 27.11 1.23 18.25
C GLN A 44 26.22 1.49 17.03
N GLY A 45 26.37 0.72 15.95
CA GLY A 45 25.52 0.81 14.79
C GLY A 45 24.04 0.61 15.13
N LYS A 46 23.72 -0.42 15.92
CA LYS A 46 22.32 -0.68 16.36
C LYS A 46 21.72 0.46 17.19
N LYS A 47 22.51 1.13 18.02
CA LYS A 47 22.01 2.28 18.81
C LYS A 47 21.60 3.45 17.92
N LEU A 48 22.32 3.69 16.83
CA LEU A 48 21.99 4.79 15.90
C LEU A 48 20.71 4.51 15.13
N VAL A 49 20.45 3.25 14.77
CA VAL A 49 19.23 2.84 14.06
C VAL A 49 17.97 3.05 14.92
N VAL A 50 18.06 2.83 16.23
CA VAL A 50 16.91 2.97 17.16
C VAL A 50 16.47 4.42 17.33
N HIS A 51 17.35 5.39 17.06
CA HIS A 51 17.07 6.81 17.25
C HIS A 51 16.59 7.54 15.98
N ASP A 52 16.27 6.80 14.93
CA ASP A 52 15.63 7.28 13.67
C ASP A 52 16.26 8.57 13.10
N THR A 53 17.55 8.68 13.20
CA THR A 53 18.26 9.74 12.53
C THR A 53 18.55 9.30 11.09
N LEU A 54 18.01 10.01 10.12
CA LEU A 54 18.05 9.86 8.66
C LEU A 54 19.46 9.76 8.01
N ARG A 55 20.50 9.58 8.80
CA ARG A 55 21.85 9.22 8.41
C ARG A 55 22.20 7.89 9.09
N LEU A 56 21.84 6.78 8.44
CA LEU A 56 22.46 5.50 8.69
C LEU A 56 23.97 5.67 8.45
N ASP A 57 24.73 5.87 9.53
CA ASP A 57 26.17 5.82 9.44
C ASP A 57 26.59 4.37 9.24
N HIS A 58 26.71 3.98 7.96
CA HIS A 58 27.10 2.64 7.57
C HIS A 58 28.49 2.26 8.06
N GLU A 59 29.31 3.22 8.50
CA GLU A 59 30.69 3.02 8.94
C GLU A 59 30.82 1.98 10.06
N PHE A 60 29.90 1.99 11.04
CA PHE A 60 29.92 1.01 12.12
C PHE A 60 29.62 -0.40 11.62
N PHE A 61 28.70 -0.54 10.69
CA PHE A 61 28.41 -1.85 10.09
C PHE A 61 29.51 -2.31 9.14
N ASP A 62 30.20 -1.41 8.43
CA ASP A 62 31.38 -1.73 7.64
C ASP A 62 32.51 -2.25 8.51
N LYS A 63 32.82 -1.57 9.62
CA LYS A 63 33.79 -2.03 10.60
C LYS A 63 33.38 -3.36 11.24
N THR A 64 32.08 -3.57 11.50
CA THR A 64 31.58 -4.87 11.97
C THR A 64 31.90 -5.97 10.97
N ILE A 65 31.57 -5.78 9.69
CA ILE A 65 31.82 -6.75 8.63
C ILE A 65 33.32 -7.03 8.48
N GLU A 66 34.17 -5.99 8.49
CA GLU A 66 35.63 -6.15 8.42
C GLU A 66 36.17 -7.02 9.56
N LYS A 67 35.76 -6.71 10.81
CA LYS A 67 36.26 -7.43 11.99
C LYS A 67 35.72 -8.86 12.07
N THR A 68 34.43 -9.05 11.74
CA THR A 68 33.85 -10.41 11.69
C THR A 68 34.45 -11.24 10.58
N THR A 69 34.74 -10.67 9.40
CA THR A 69 35.48 -11.33 8.34
C THR A 69 36.85 -11.78 8.82
N SER A 70 37.55 -10.92 9.56
CA SER A 70 38.85 -11.26 10.15
C SER A 70 38.77 -12.44 11.14
N VAL A 71 37.68 -12.54 11.91
CA VAL A 71 37.46 -13.67 12.82
C VAL A 71 37.26 -14.95 12.01
N LEU A 72 36.40 -14.93 10.98
CA LEU A 72 36.04 -16.09 10.18
C LEU A 72 37.25 -16.65 9.41
N ILE A 73 38.11 -15.77 8.85
CA ILE A 73 39.27 -16.18 8.05
C ILE A 73 40.44 -16.64 8.92
N LYS A 74 40.75 -15.88 9.99
CA LYS A 74 41.94 -16.14 10.78
C LYS A 74 41.77 -17.20 11.88
N TYR A 75 40.51 -17.38 12.32
CA TYR A 75 40.18 -18.21 13.47
C TYR A 75 38.96 -19.12 13.21
N PRO A 76 38.96 -19.94 12.14
CA PRO A 76 37.79 -20.72 11.73
C PRO A 76 37.35 -21.79 12.75
N GLY A 77 38.23 -22.22 13.65
CA GLY A 77 37.93 -23.17 14.73
C GLY A 77 37.51 -22.52 16.05
N SER A 78 37.27 -21.22 16.05
CA SER A 78 36.91 -20.54 17.29
C SER A 78 35.44 -20.72 17.68
N ARG A 79 35.19 -20.73 18.99
CA ARG A 79 33.83 -20.72 19.57
C ARG A 79 33.02 -19.47 19.27
N TYR A 80 33.61 -18.44 18.62
CA TYR A 80 32.92 -17.19 18.27
C TYR A 80 32.63 -17.08 16.77
N VAL A 81 32.79 -18.15 16.02
CA VAL A 81 32.53 -18.15 14.58
C VAL A 81 31.07 -17.95 14.29
N ASP A 82 30.19 -18.61 15.02
CA ASP A 82 28.73 -18.42 14.93
C ASP A 82 28.33 -16.99 15.32
N ASP A 83 28.84 -16.45 16.45
CA ASP A 83 28.62 -15.05 16.85
C ASP A 83 29.04 -14.07 15.75
N ALA A 84 30.23 -14.28 15.14
CA ALA A 84 30.77 -13.43 14.10
C ALA A 84 29.93 -13.52 12.80
N LEU A 85 29.54 -14.71 12.40
CA LEU A 85 28.74 -14.95 11.20
C LEU A 85 27.35 -14.31 11.33
N PHE A 86 26.70 -14.49 12.49
CA PHE A 86 25.44 -13.81 12.77
C PHE A 86 25.56 -12.29 12.69
N MET A 87 26.56 -11.70 13.39
CA MET A 87 26.79 -10.25 13.36
C MET A 87 27.05 -9.73 11.94
N MET A 88 27.77 -10.50 11.12
CA MET A 88 28.01 -10.16 9.70
C MET A 88 26.70 -10.13 8.91
N GLY A 89 25.86 -11.15 9.03
CA GLY A 89 24.55 -11.21 8.38
C GLY A 89 23.65 -10.05 8.78
N ALA A 90 23.55 -9.78 10.09
CA ALA A 90 22.76 -8.67 10.62
C ALA A 90 23.35 -7.30 10.21
N ALA A 91 24.67 -7.14 10.11
CA ALA A 91 25.29 -5.90 9.64
C ALA A 91 24.97 -5.63 8.17
N TYR A 92 24.99 -6.66 7.30
CA TYR A 92 24.54 -6.52 5.91
C TYR A 92 23.06 -6.13 5.83
N TYR A 93 22.19 -6.69 6.69
CA TYR A 93 20.79 -6.28 6.77
C TYR A 93 20.64 -4.79 7.06
N TYR A 94 21.33 -4.28 8.08
CA TYR A 94 21.29 -2.85 8.42
C TYR A 94 21.88 -1.94 7.35
N LYS A 95 22.78 -2.44 6.52
CA LYS A 95 23.30 -1.73 5.34
C LYS A 95 22.34 -1.73 4.15
N GLY A 96 21.22 -2.44 4.22
CA GLY A 96 20.31 -2.64 3.09
C GLY A 96 20.78 -3.65 2.05
N ASP A 97 21.92 -4.31 2.27
CA ASP A 97 22.40 -5.39 1.40
C ASP A 97 21.76 -6.72 1.80
N TYR A 98 20.45 -6.80 1.53
CA TYR A 98 19.64 -7.96 1.91
C TYR A 98 20.09 -9.25 1.22
N ARG A 99 20.70 -9.18 0.04
CA ARG A 99 21.24 -10.35 -0.66
C ARG A 99 22.38 -11.00 0.12
N ARG A 100 23.40 -10.20 0.52
CA ARG A 100 24.50 -10.71 1.34
C ARG A 100 24.06 -11.06 2.76
N ALA A 101 23.09 -10.33 3.32
CA ALA A 101 22.51 -10.68 4.61
C ALA A 101 21.91 -12.08 4.57
N LEU A 102 21.07 -12.39 3.59
CA LEU A 102 20.47 -13.73 3.43
C LEU A 102 21.52 -14.80 3.20
N GLU A 103 22.53 -14.58 2.36
CA GLU A 103 23.61 -15.54 2.15
C GLU A 103 24.29 -15.97 3.47
N LYS A 104 24.54 -14.99 4.36
CA LYS A 104 25.19 -15.28 5.66
C LYS A 104 24.23 -15.88 6.68
N LEU A 105 22.99 -15.41 6.71
CA LEU A 105 21.96 -15.89 7.64
C LEU A 105 21.46 -17.29 7.24
N ASP A 106 21.31 -17.59 5.95
CA ASP A 106 20.96 -18.95 5.49
C ASP A 106 22.05 -19.95 5.85
N PHE A 107 23.32 -19.60 5.60
CA PHE A 107 24.44 -20.43 6.01
C PHE A 107 24.48 -20.62 7.53
N PHE A 108 24.18 -19.58 8.31
CA PHE A 108 24.12 -19.65 9.76
C PHE A 108 23.02 -20.61 10.24
N VAL A 109 21.79 -20.42 9.77
CA VAL A 109 20.63 -21.25 10.16
C VAL A 109 20.87 -22.72 9.82
N LEU A 110 21.50 -23.00 8.67
CA LEU A 110 21.79 -24.37 8.24
C LEU A 110 22.84 -25.07 9.13
N ASN A 111 23.86 -24.34 9.60
CA ASN A 111 25.06 -24.95 10.23
C ASN A 111 25.16 -24.74 11.74
N TYR A 112 24.36 -23.83 12.32
CA TYR A 112 24.49 -23.44 13.74
C TYR A 112 23.13 -23.45 14.47
N ALA A 113 22.39 -24.57 14.34
CA ALA A 113 21.06 -24.71 14.94
C ALA A 113 21.08 -24.60 16.49
N ASP A 114 22.19 -25.00 17.12
CA ASP A 114 22.33 -24.94 18.60
C ASP A 114 22.92 -23.60 19.09
N SER A 115 23.15 -22.64 18.21
CA SER A 115 23.67 -21.33 18.61
C SER A 115 22.63 -20.51 19.34
N LYS A 116 23.08 -19.78 20.38
CA LYS A 116 22.23 -18.80 21.08
C LYS A 116 21.66 -17.70 20.20
N PHE A 117 22.18 -17.49 18.97
CA PHE A 117 21.73 -16.53 17.98
C PHE A 117 20.84 -17.14 16.90
N TYR A 118 20.42 -18.40 17.04
CA TYR A 118 19.57 -19.05 16.03
C TYR A 118 18.28 -18.30 15.78
N ASP A 119 17.55 -17.95 16.84
CA ASP A 119 16.32 -17.19 16.76
C ASP A 119 16.54 -15.75 16.21
N ASP A 120 17.64 -15.10 16.62
CA ASP A 120 18.05 -13.80 16.06
C ASP A 120 18.28 -13.91 14.55
N ALA A 121 18.99 -14.96 14.11
CA ALA A 121 19.29 -15.17 12.69
C ALA A 121 18.03 -15.41 11.87
N LEU A 122 17.10 -16.23 12.34
CA LEU A 122 15.79 -16.45 11.74
C LEU A 122 14.98 -15.13 11.63
N TYR A 123 14.98 -14.34 12.70
CA TYR A 123 14.30 -13.07 12.71
C TYR A 123 14.84 -12.08 11.67
N TYR A 124 16.18 -11.90 11.60
CA TYR A 124 16.79 -11.05 10.58
C TYR A 124 16.66 -11.62 9.16
N LYS A 125 16.63 -12.94 9.01
CA LYS A 125 16.34 -13.61 7.72
C LYS A 125 14.92 -13.27 7.27
N GLY A 126 13.93 -13.40 8.16
CA GLY A 126 12.54 -13.00 7.88
C GLY A 126 12.43 -11.53 7.48
N LEU A 127 13.09 -10.63 8.23
CA LEU A 127 13.13 -9.20 7.90
C LEU A 127 13.79 -8.92 6.55
N ALA A 128 14.87 -9.61 6.21
CA ALA A 128 15.56 -9.44 4.94
C ALA A 128 14.71 -9.92 3.75
N HIS A 129 14.00 -11.03 3.89
CA HIS A 129 13.03 -11.49 2.91
C HIS A 129 11.87 -10.48 2.73
N TYR A 130 11.30 -9.97 3.82
CA TYR A 130 10.28 -8.93 3.79
C TYR A 130 10.74 -7.69 3.01
N LYS A 131 11.97 -7.21 3.29
CA LYS A 131 12.54 -6.04 2.59
C LYS A 131 12.79 -6.27 1.09
N GLN A 132 12.92 -7.53 0.66
CA GLN A 132 13.01 -7.92 -0.75
C GLN A 132 11.64 -8.18 -1.40
N GLY A 133 10.53 -8.05 -0.67
CA GLY A 133 9.20 -8.41 -1.14
C GLY A 133 8.96 -9.91 -1.26
N LYS A 134 9.82 -10.75 -0.69
CA LYS A 134 9.69 -12.21 -0.67
C LYS A 134 8.85 -12.65 0.54
N PHE A 135 7.56 -12.34 0.49
CA PHE A 135 6.67 -12.47 1.63
C PHE A 135 6.49 -13.92 2.11
N ALA A 136 6.35 -14.88 1.19
CA ALA A 136 6.23 -16.28 1.55
C ALA A 136 7.43 -16.80 2.36
N GLN A 137 8.65 -16.43 1.99
CA GLN A 137 9.87 -16.80 2.73
C GLN A 137 9.96 -16.06 4.07
N ALA A 138 9.48 -14.82 4.14
CA ALA A 138 9.40 -14.08 5.40
C ALA A 138 8.42 -14.75 6.38
N ILE A 139 7.26 -15.19 5.90
CA ILE A 139 6.26 -15.93 6.69
C ILE A 139 6.88 -17.19 7.28
N ILE A 140 7.54 -18.01 6.47
CA ILE A 140 8.19 -19.24 6.94
C ILE A 140 9.18 -18.94 8.06
N ALA A 141 10.07 -17.95 7.87
CA ALA A 141 11.08 -17.60 8.87
C ALA A 141 10.48 -17.06 10.17
N PHE A 142 9.38 -16.29 10.12
CA PHE A 142 8.72 -15.79 11.30
C PHE A 142 7.86 -16.87 12.00
N ASP A 143 7.27 -17.79 11.25
CA ASP A 143 6.49 -18.89 11.79
C ASP A 143 7.35 -19.87 12.61
N GLU A 144 8.59 -20.13 12.18
CA GLU A 144 9.54 -20.93 12.97
C GLU A 144 9.79 -20.34 14.37
N LEU A 145 9.61 -19.03 14.54
CA LEU A 145 9.78 -18.33 15.80
C LEU A 145 8.55 -18.34 16.72
N ARG A 146 7.44 -19.01 16.34
CA ARG A 146 6.21 -19.07 17.15
C ARG A 146 6.46 -19.66 18.56
N GLN A 147 7.41 -20.57 18.70
CA GLN A 147 7.75 -21.21 19.97
C GLN A 147 8.96 -20.54 20.65
N SER A 148 9.56 -19.52 20.05
CA SER A 148 10.69 -18.82 20.64
C SER A 148 10.27 -18.01 21.87
N LYS A 149 10.94 -18.24 22.98
CA LYS A 149 10.68 -17.51 24.23
C LYS A 149 10.95 -16.01 24.12
N HIS A 150 11.92 -15.61 23.31
CA HIS A 150 12.40 -14.23 23.21
C HIS A 150 11.95 -13.49 21.94
N PHE A 151 11.68 -14.23 20.87
CA PHE A 151 11.36 -13.64 19.57
C PHE A 151 9.91 -13.80 19.14
N ARG A 152 9.12 -14.67 19.82
CA ARG A 152 7.74 -14.95 19.45
C ARG A 152 6.92 -13.68 19.20
N VAL A 153 6.82 -12.78 20.15
CA VAL A 153 6.02 -11.56 20.03
C VAL A 153 6.53 -10.68 18.88
N LYS A 154 7.87 -10.46 18.79
CA LYS A 154 8.46 -9.66 17.71
C LYS A 154 8.23 -10.28 16.34
N ALA A 155 8.36 -11.60 16.20
CA ALA A 155 8.14 -12.32 14.97
C ALA A 155 6.67 -12.27 14.54
N MET A 156 5.73 -12.44 15.48
CA MET A 156 4.30 -12.35 15.19
C MET A 156 3.88 -10.93 14.79
N ILE A 157 4.46 -9.89 15.39
CA ILE A 157 4.25 -8.51 14.95
C ILE A 157 4.80 -8.32 13.53
N ALA A 158 6.02 -8.81 13.26
CA ALA A 158 6.59 -8.74 11.91
C ALA A 158 5.73 -9.50 10.89
N LEU A 159 5.16 -10.65 11.28
CA LEU A 159 4.22 -11.42 10.47
C LEU A 159 2.95 -10.62 10.15
N CYS A 160 2.40 -9.87 11.12
CA CYS A 160 1.27 -8.98 10.88
C CYS A 160 1.60 -7.91 9.82
N TYR A 161 2.83 -7.36 9.82
CA TYR A 161 3.26 -6.46 8.76
C TYR A 161 3.34 -7.12 7.38
N VAL A 162 3.80 -8.37 7.32
CA VAL A 162 3.82 -9.14 6.06
C VAL A 162 2.40 -9.32 5.55
N TYR A 163 1.49 -9.80 6.39
CA TYR A 163 0.08 -10.00 6.03
C TYR A 163 -0.60 -8.70 5.59
N PHE A 164 -0.29 -7.58 6.24
CA PHE A 164 -0.80 -6.28 5.83
C PHE A 164 -0.35 -5.91 4.40
N LYS A 165 0.92 -6.16 4.07
CA LYS A 165 1.48 -5.90 2.73
C LYS A 165 0.95 -6.86 1.65
N GLU A 166 0.53 -8.05 2.02
CA GLU A 166 -0.11 -9.02 1.13
C GLU A 166 -1.63 -8.85 1.05
N TYR A 167 -2.20 -7.83 1.72
CA TYR A 167 -3.65 -7.62 1.84
C TYR A 167 -4.38 -8.83 2.47
N ASN A 168 -3.65 -9.68 3.20
CA ASN A 168 -4.21 -10.81 3.94
C ASN A 168 -4.68 -10.37 5.33
N TYR A 169 -5.68 -9.51 5.35
CA TYR A 169 -6.19 -8.91 6.57
C TYR A 169 -6.81 -9.93 7.52
N SER A 170 -7.38 -11.03 7.00
CA SER A 170 -7.95 -12.11 7.84
C SER A 170 -6.88 -12.78 8.71
N ALA A 171 -5.73 -13.14 8.13
CA ALA A 171 -4.62 -13.72 8.89
C ALA A 171 -4.02 -12.72 9.89
N LEU A 172 -3.91 -11.44 9.47
CA LEU A 172 -3.45 -10.37 10.35
C LEU A 172 -4.36 -10.22 11.57
N THR A 173 -5.67 -10.09 11.37
CA THR A 173 -6.62 -9.85 12.47
C THR A 173 -6.63 -11.01 13.47
N GLN A 174 -6.51 -12.24 13.00
CA GLN A 174 -6.40 -13.41 13.88
C GLN A 174 -5.14 -13.34 14.75
N VAL A 175 -3.96 -13.19 14.13
CA VAL A 175 -2.67 -13.16 14.86
C VAL A 175 -2.60 -11.97 15.81
N ALA A 176 -3.01 -10.79 15.39
CA ALA A 176 -2.97 -9.58 16.21
C ALA A 176 -3.91 -9.70 17.42
N THR A 177 -5.13 -10.19 17.22
CA THR A 177 -6.11 -10.36 18.29
C THR A 177 -5.63 -11.36 19.34
N ASP A 178 -5.05 -12.48 18.91
CA ASP A 178 -4.52 -13.50 19.82
C ASP A 178 -3.37 -12.93 20.68
N LEU A 179 -2.43 -12.20 20.05
CA LEU A 179 -1.34 -11.56 20.80
C LEU A 179 -1.83 -10.52 21.81
N ILE A 180 -2.83 -9.71 21.45
CA ILE A 180 -3.39 -8.70 22.34
C ILE A 180 -4.08 -9.35 23.56
N LYS A 181 -4.78 -10.47 23.36
CA LYS A 181 -5.43 -11.23 24.45
C LYS A 181 -4.43 -11.88 25.40
N GLU A 182 -3.29 -12.32 24.91
CA GLU A 182 -2.23 -12.93 25.75
C GLU A 182 -1.55 -11.92 26.69
N GLY A 183 -1.68 -10.64 26.44
CA GLY A 183 -1.07 -9.57 27.22
C GLY A 183 0.39 -9.31 26.82
N ILE A 184 0.60 -8.33 26.01
CA ILE A 184 1.90 -7.83 25.54
C ILE A 184 2.19 -6.46 26.15
N ASP A 185 3.43 -5.97 26.01
CA ASP A 185 3.78 -4.64 26.51
C ASP A 185 3.01 -3.52 25.79
N LYS A 186 2.97 -2.31 26.41
CA LYS A 186 2.21 -1.16 25.87
C LYS A 186 2.71 -0.71 24.51
N LYS A 187 4.02 -0.83 24.23
CA LYS A 187 4.59 -0.39 22.96
C LYS A 187 4.16 -1.34 21.84
N GLU A 188 4.29 -2.64 22.08
CA GLU A 188 3.89 -3.69 21.15
C GLU A 188 2.39 -3.67 20.91
N ARG A 189 1.59 -3.53 21.99
CA ARG A 189 0.13 -3.39 21.91
C ARG A 189 -0.29 -2.20 21.05
N ARG A 190 0.37 -1.03 21.18
CA ARG A 190 0.06 0.15 20.38
C ARG A 190 0.30 -0.09 18.88
N TRP A 191 1.40 -0.75 18.52
CA TRP A 191 1.69 -1.11 17.15
C TRP A 191 0.66 -2.07 16.56
N LEU A 192 0.31 -3.11 17.32
CA LEU A 192 -0.69 -4.09 16.86
C LEU A 192 -2.08 -3.49 16.72
N LEU A 193 -2.52 -2.65 17.67
CA LEU A 193 -3.82 -1.98 17.58
C LEU A 193 -3.91 -1.07 16.36
N ARG A 194 -2.81 -0.39 15.98
CA ARG A 194 -2.79 0.41 14.74
C ARG A 194 -3.01 -0.48 13.52
N LEU A 195 -2.21 -1.54 13.36
CA LEU A 195 -2.35 -2.46 12.23
C LEU A 195 -3.72 -3.16 12.20
N LEU A 196 -4.21 -3.55 13.35
CA LEU A 196 -5.50 -4.23 13.49
C LEU A 196 -6.66 -3.29 13.12
N GLY A 197 -6.63 -2.03 13.58
CA GLY A 197 -7.64 -1.03 13.22
C GLY A 197 -7.64 -0.74 11.73
N GLU A 198 -6.47 -0.58 11.11
CA GLU A 198 -6.34 -0.41 9.66
C GLU A 198 -6.85 -1.66 8.90
N ALA A 199 -6.50 -2.87 9.35
CA ALA A 199 -6.96 -4.09 8.72
C ALA A 199 -8.48 -4.28 8.80
N TYR A 200 -9.10 -3.91 9.91
CA TYR A 200 -10.56 -3.91 10.02
C TYR A 200 -11.20 -2.87 9.10
N PHE A 201 -10.60 -1.68 8.99
CA PHE A 201 -11.08 -0.63 8.10
C PHE A 201 -11.04 -1.07 6.64
N GLU A 202 -9.93 -1.64 6.17
CA GLU A 202 -9.78 -2.17 4.81
C GLU A 202 -10.70 -3.37 4.49
N GLN A 203 -11.18 -4.09 5.51
CA GLN A 203 -12.20 -5.13 5.39
C GLN A 203 -13.63 -4.59 5.50
N GLU A 204 -13.81 -3.29 5.51
CA GLU A 204 -15.11 -2.61 5.70
C GLU A 204 -15.78 -2.97 7.05
N GLN A 205 -15.01 -3.52 8.00
CA GLN A 205 -15.47 -3.82 9.35
C GLN A 205 -15.35 -2.57 10.25
N TYR A 206 -16.01 -1.50 9.86
CA TYR A 206 -15.84 -0.17 10.45
C TYR A 206 -16.16 -0.09 11.94
N ALA A 207 -17.09 -0.92 12.44
CA ALA A 207 -17.38 -0.99 13.86
C ALA A 207 -16.18 -1.51 14.66
N ASN A 208 -15.56 -2.60 14.19
CA ASN A 208 -14.36 -3.17 14.82
C ASN A 208 -13.16 -2.22 14.68
N ALA A 209 -13.06 -1.51 13.55
CA ALA A 209 -12.03 -0.49 13.33
C ALA A 209 -12.16 0.65 14.34
N ALA A 210 -13.37 1.23 14.50
CA ALA A 210 -13.64 2.30 15.45
C ALA A 210 -13.31 1.90 16.89
N GLU A 211 -13.75 0.70 17.34
CA GLU A 211 -13.45 0.18 18.67
C GLU A 211 -11.94 0.02 18.89
N THR A 212 -11.25 -0.59 17.91
CA THR A 212 -9.80 -0.79 17.96
C THR A 212 -9.03 0.53 18.01
N PHE A 213 -9.45 1.54 17.23
CA PHE A 213 -8.85 2.87 17.28
C PHE A 213 -9.16 3.62 18.58
N HIS A 214 -10.32 3.42 19.21
CA HIS A 214 -10.59 3.94 20.55
C HIS A 214 -9.67 3.31 21.61
N ASP A 215 -9.45 2.00 21.54
CA ASP A 215 -8.49 1.31 22.39
C ASP A 215 -7.09 1.89 22.21
N LEU A 216 -6.66 2.08 20.96
CA LEU A 216 -5.37 2.70 20.62
C LEU A 216 -5.27 4.13 21.17
N LEU A 217 -6.30 4.93 21.01
CA LEU A 217 -6.35 6.30 21.53
C LEU A 217 -6.18 6.35 23.05
N SER A 218 -6.82 5.41 23.77
CA SER A 218 -6.76 5.33 25.23
C SER A 218 -5.35 5.14 25.79
N ILE A 219 -4.45 4.50 25.03
CA ILE A 219 -3.06 4.21 25.43
C ILE A 219 -2.03 5.13 24.77
N THR A 220 -2.45 6.01 23.82
CA THR A 220 -1.59 6.97 23.13
C THR A 220 -1.42 8.23 23.98
N ARG A 221 -0.23 8.86 23.92
CA ARG A 221 0.12 10.07 24.68
C ARG A 221 0.76 11.15 23.82
N VAL A 222 1.02 10.87 22.55
CA VAL A 222 1.64 11.79 21.60
C VAL A 222 0.53 12.48 20.82
N LYS A 223 0.48 13.81 20.90
CA LYS A 223 -0.63 14.60 20.30
C LYS A 223 -0.80 14.37 18.79
N GLU A 224 0.29 14.19 18.06
CA GLU A 224 0.23 13.96 16.62
C GLU A 224 -0.37 12.57 16.31
N ASP A 225 0.07 11.54 17.03
CA ASP A 225 -0.53 10.21 16.93
C ASP A 225 -2.02 10.22 17.32
N GLU A 226 -2.39 10.97 18.38
CA GLU A 226 -3.80 11.11 18.81
C GLU A 226 -4.66 11.73 17.70
N ARG A 227 -4.11 12.71 16.97
CA ARG A 227 -4.81 13.34 15.84
C ARG A 227 -5.11 12.34 14.73
N GLU A 228 -4.10 11.58 14.28
CA GLU A 228 -4.28 10.55 13.23
C GLU A 228 -5.31 9.49 13.64
N ILE A 229 -5.23 9.02 14.89
CA ILE A 229 -6.19 8.02 15.40
C ILE A 229 -7.61 8.58 15.44
N LYS A 230 -7.78 9.84 15.86
CA LYS A 230 -9.10 10.51 15.86
C LYS A 230 -9.67 10.64 14.45
N LEU A 231 -8.84 10.93 13.44
CA LEU A 231 -9.27 10.94 12.04
C LEU A 231 -9.82 9.57 11.63
N LYS A 232 -9.10 8.49 11.95
CA LYS A 232 -9.54 7.12 11.65
C LYS A 232 -10.84 6.72 12.35
N ILE A 233 -11.05 7.17 13.59
CA ILE A 233 -12.32 6.97 14.31
C ILE A 233 -13.46 7.71 13.59
N ALA A 234 -13.24 8.98 13.22
CA ALA A 234 -14.25 9.78 12.53
C ALA A 234 -14.58 9.20 11.15
N GLU A 235 -13.58 8.78 10.38
CA GLU A 235 -13.77 8.09 9.10
C GLU A 235 -14.56 6.78 9.29
N SER A 236 -14.24 5.99 10.31
CA SER A 236 -14.99 4.77 10.61
C SER A 236 -16.46 5.04 10.91
N TYR A 237 -16.77 6.07 11.71
CA TYR A 237 -18.17 6.46 11.99
C TYR A 237 -18.90 6.94 10.72
N LEU A 238 -18.20 7.67 9.85
CA LEU A 238 -18.77 8.13 8.59
C LEU A 238 -19.14 6.96 7.67
N GLU A 239 -18.23 6.00 7.52
CA GLU A 239 -18.46 4.82 6.67
C GLU A 239 -19.50 3.85 7.25
N MET A 240 -19.65 3.78 8.59
CA MET A 240 -20.75 3.06 9.25
C MET A 240 -22.13 3.69 9.03
N GLY A 241 -22.20 4.93 8.56
CA GLY A 241 -23.44 5.71 8.54
C GLY A 241 -23.89 6.22 9.93
N GLU A 242 -23.01 6.16 10.94
CA GLU A 242 -23.24 6.66 12.29
C GLU A 242 -23.01 8.17 12.36
N PHE A 243 -23.79 8.91 11.57
CA PHE A 243 -23.58 10.33 11.29
C PHE A 243 -23.63 11.22 12.55
N ASP A 244 -24.53 10.91 13.49
CA ASP A 244 -24.62 11.66 14.75
C ASP A 244 -23.39 11.45 15.64
N LYS A 245 -22.85 10.21 15.68
CA LYS A 245 -21.61 9.91 16.41
C LYS A 245 -20.42 10.60 15.75
N CYS A 246 -20.32 10.53 14.42
CA CYS A 246 -19.28 11.21 13.65
C CYS A 246 -19.30 12.72 13.93
N LYS A 247 -20.46 13.38 13.80
CA LYS A 247 -20.63 14.81 14.05
C LYS A 247 -20.22 15.20 15.47
N LYS A 248 -20.75 14.49 16.48
CA LYS A 248 -20.42 14.74 17.89
C LYS A 248 -18.94 14.56 18.18
N PHE A 249 -18.30 13.56 17.57
CA PHE A 249 -16.88 13.30 17.74
C PHE A 249 -15.99 14.40 17.13
N LEU A 250 -16.47 15.03 16.07
CA LEU A 250 -15.79 16.13 15.37
C LEU A 250 -16.05 17.52 15.97
N GLU A 251 -16.99 17.64 16.91
CA GLU A 251 -17.30 18.92 17.58
C GLU A 251 -16.07 19.50 18.27
N GLY A 252 -15.80 20.79 18.02
CA GLY A 252 -14.65 21.50 18.59
C GLY A 252 -13.30 21.23 17.91
N GLN A 253 -13.24 20.37 16.91
CA GLN A 253 -12.02 20.16 16.12
C GLN A 253 -11.88 21.26 15.06
N SER A 254 -10.72 21.94 15.02
CA SER A 254 -10.47 23.07 14.11
C SER A 254 -9.56 22.70 12.92
N ASP A 255 -8.92 21.55 12.97
CA ASP A 255 -7.98 21.07 11.97
C ASP A 255 -8.66 20.88 10.60
N PRO A 256 -8.04 21.26 9.49
CA PRO A 256 -8.61 21.11 8.15
C PRO A 256 -9.06 19.71 7.78
N GLU A 257 -8.36 18.66 8.24
CA GLU A 257 -8.72 17.28 7.92
C GLU A 257 -10.01 16.84 8.63
N PHE A 258 -10.24 17.26 9.86
CA PHE A 258 -11.52 17.03 10.54
C PHE A 258 -12.67 17.79 9.86
N LYS A 259 -12.41 19.02 9.39
CA LYS A 259 -13.38 19.78 8.61
C LYS A 259 -13.71 19.12 7.28
N ARG A 260 -12.72 18.46 6.64
CA ARG A 260 -12.96 17.66 5.44
C ARG A 260 -13.93 16.51 5.72
N ILE A 261 -13.75 15.78 6.82
CA ILE A 261 -14.69 14.71 7.20
C ILE A 261 -16.09 15.28 7.48
N LEU A 262 -16.18 16.49 8.07
CA LEU A 262 -17.49 17.17 8.21
C LEU A 262 -18.10 17.53 6.85
N ALA A 263 -17.31 17.94 5.87
CA ALA A 263 -17.80 18.18 4.53
C ALA A 263 -18.24 16.88 3.83
N ASP A 264 -17.45 15.80 3.97
CA ASP A 264 -17.82 14.46 3.49
C ASP A 264 -19.15 13.99 4.16
N LEU A 265 -19.34 14.25 5.44
CA LEU A 265 -20.57 13.98 6.18
C LEU A 265 -21.76 14.79 5.62
N ASP A 266 -21.59 16.09 5.38
CA ASP A 266 -22.64 16.93 4.79
C ASP A 266 -23.01 16.45 3.37
N VAL A 267 -22.06 15.91 2.59
CA VAL A 267 -22.37 15.25 1.30
C VAL A 267 -23.25 14.01 1.50
N ARG A 268 -22.91 13.13 2.44
CA ARG A 268 -23.69 11.92 2.75
C ARG A 268 -25.11 12.24 3.26
N LEU A 269 -25.27 13.38 3.95
CA LEU A 269 -26.57 13.88 4.44
C LEU A 269 -27.37 14.65 3.37
N GLY A 270 -26.83 14.84 2.17
CA GLY A 270 -27.45 15.63 1.12
C GLY A 270 -27.35 17.15 1.29
N ASN A 271 -26.59 17.64 2.26
CA ASN A 271 -26.37 19.07 2.51
C ASN A 271 -25.32 19.64 1.54
N ILE A 272 -25.50 19.47 0.24
CA ILE A 272 -24.49 19.73 -0.80
C ILE A 272 -23.98 21.17 -0.79
N ALA A 273 -24.86 22.16 -0.60
CA ALA A 273 -24.45 23.57 -0.55
C ALA A 273 -23.45 23.84 0.58
N LYS A 274 -23.72 23.29 1.77
CA LYS A 274 -22.83 23.44 2.93
C LYS A 274 -21.52 22.69 2.75
N ALA A 275 -21.57 21.50 2.16
CA ALA A 275 -20.36 20.73 1.83
C ALA A 275 -19.45 21.49 0.86
N LYS A 276 -20.03 22.11 -0.20
CA LYS A 276 -19.29 22.95 -1.15
C LYS A 276 -18.59 24.14 -0.46
N GLU A 277 -19.30 24.83 0.43
CA GLU A 277 -18.75 25.95 1.21
C GLU A 277 -17.57 25.48 2.09
N LEU A 278 -17.73 24.38 2.81
CA LEU A 278 -16.68 23.83 3.66
C LEU A 278 -15.46 23.42 2.83
N TYR A 279 -15.63 22.66 1.74
CA TYR A 279 -14.53 22.28 0.87
C TYR A 279 -13.79 23.49 0.31
N PHE A 280 -14.51 24.51 -0.17
CA PHE A 280 -13.89 25.73 -0.68
C PHE A 280 -13.03 26.42 0.39
N ASN A 281 -13.59 26.59 1.60
CA ASN A 281 -12.88 27.21 2.71
C ASN A 281 -11.61 26.44 3.12
N ILE A 282 -11.68 25.10 3.09
CA ILE A 282 -10.52 24.24 3.37
C ILE A 282 -9.49 24.40 2.25
N ALA A 283 -9.91 24.28 1.00
CA ALA A 283 -9.03 24.28 -0.16
C ALA A 283 -8.21 25.56 -0.29
N VAL A 284 -8.80 26.71 0.02
CA VAL A 284 -8.12 28.02 -0.07
C VAL A 284 -7.07 28.18 1.04
N ASN A 285 -7.30 27.61 2.24
CA ASN A 285 -6.51 27.86 3.45
C ASN A 285 -5.57 26.72 3.85
N SER A 286 -5.44 25.66 3.03
CA SER A 286 -4.65 24.47 3.36
C SER A 286 -3.33 24.37 2.60
N SER A 287 -2.48 23.40 2.98
CA SER A 287 -1.25 23.06 2.26
C SER A 287 -1.52 22.59 0.84
N PHE A 288 -0.52 22.68 -0.03
CA PHE A 288 -0.68 22.45 -1.47
C PHE A 288 -1.33 21.11 -1.84
N GLU A 289 -0.87 20.00 -1.26
CA GLU A 289 -1.42 18.66 -1.57
C GLU A 289 -2.85 18.50 -1.05
N PHE A 290 -3.10 18.87 0.19
CA PHE A 290 -4.43 18.77 0.79
C PHE A 290 -5.43 19.75 0.14
N SER A 291 -4.97 20.92 -0.28
CA SER A 291 -5.74 21.86 -1.09
C SER A 291 -6.12 21.25 -2.44
N SER A 292 -5.19 20.54 -3.11
CA SER A 292 -5.45 19.84 -4.38
C SER A 292 -6.55 18.78 -4.24
N GLU A 293 -6.45 17.93 -3.19
CA GLU A 293 -7.50 16.93 -2.88
C GLU A 293 -8.85 17.61 -2.68
N THR A 294 -8.88 18.67 -1.87
CA THR A 294 -10.13 19.31 -1.50
C THR A 294 -10.79 20.04 -2.68
N PHE A 295 -10.01 20.70 -3.55
CA PHE A 295 -10.51 21.26 -4.80
C PHE A 295 -11.02 20.17 -5.75
N PHE A 296 -10.35 19.02 -5.81
CA PHE A 296 -10.83 17.88 -6.60
C PHE A 296 -12.21 17.40 -6.12
N LYS A 297 -12.39 17.21 -4.80
CA LYS A 297 -13.69 16.83 -4.21
C LYS A 297 -14.77 17.87 -4.50
N LEU A 298 -14.44 19.14 -4.40
CA LEU A 298 -15.36 20.25 -4.73
C LEU A 298 -15.76 20.22 -6.22
N ALA A 299 -14.81 19.97 -7.12
CA ALA A 299 -15.07 19.81 -8.53
C ALA A 299 -16.01 18.64 -8.84
N GLU A 300 -15.83 17.49 -8.15
CA GLU A 300 -16.74 16.35 -8.27
C GLU A 300 -18.19 16.70 -7.91
N LEU A 301 -18.41 17.53 -6.88
CA LEU A 301 -19.74 18.00 -6.52
C LEU A 301 -20.34 18.94 -7.57
N TYR A 302 -19.54 19.79 -8.20
CA TYR A 302 -20.02 20.62 -9.31
C TYR A 302 -20.29 19.81 -10.57
N LYS A 303 -19.48 18.81 -10.83
CA LYS A 303 -19.71 17.86 -11.94
C LYS A 303 -21.02 17.09 -11.76
N ALA A 304 -21.32 16.63 -10.53
CA ALA A 304 -22.57 15.93 -10.21
C ALA A 304 -23.82 16.81 -10.40
N ASP A 305 -23.67 18.13 -10.25
CA ASP A 305 -24.75 19.10 -10.51
C ASP A 305 -24.80 19.58 -11.98
N ASP A 306 -24.09 18.93 -12.90
CA ASP A 306 -23.93 19.35 -14.31
C ASP A 306 -23.37 20.79 -14.47
N SER A 307 -22.76 21.36 -13.44
CA SER A 307 -22.14 22.69 -13.46
C SER A 307 -20.71 22.60 -14.04
N LEU A 308 -20.62 22.34 -15.34
CA LEU A 308 -19.36 21.98 -16.01
C LEU A 308 -18.27 23.06 -15.87
N GLU A 309 -18.61 24.34 -16.05
CA GLU A 309 -17.65 25.45 -15.95
C GLU A 309 -17.02 25.54 -14.54
N LEU A 310 -17.86 25.40 -13.49
CA LEU A 310 -17.39 25.41 -12.10
C LEU A 310 -16.58 24.15 -11.78
N ALA A 311 -16.97 22.99 -12.31
CA ALA A 311 -16.22 21.77 -12.17
C ALA A 311 -14.80 21.89 -12.78
N ILE A 312 -14.70 22.38 -14.02
CA ILE A 312 -13.43 22.63 -14.71
C ILE A 312 -12.57 23.60 -13.91
N ALA A 313 -13.12 24.73 -13.47
CA ALA A 313 -12.38 25.74 -12.70
C ALA A 313 -11.80 25.20 -11.38
N ASN A 314 -12.52 24.29 -10.70
CA ASN A 314 -12.04 23.67 -9.47
C ASN A 314 -11.04 22.55 -9.75
N TYR A 315 -11.19 21.78 -10.82
CA TYR A 315 -10.14 20.83 -11.25
C TYR A 315 -8.85 21.56 -11.62
N ASP A 316 -8.93 22.68 -12.34
CA ASP A 316 -7.77 23.50 -12.65
C ASP A 316 -7.10 24.04 -11.38
N SER A 317 -7.92 24.45 -10.41
CA SER A 317 -7.40 24.85 -9.10
C SER A 317 -6.67 23.73 -8.39
N ALA A 318 -7.19 22.49 -8.45
CA ALA A 318 -6.52 21.30 -7.90
C ALA A 318 -5.18 21.05 -8.59
N VAL A 319 -5.13 21.14 -9.94
CA VAL A 319 -3.89 21.01 -10.73
C VAL A 319 -2.88 22.08 -10.34
N ASN A 320 -3.31 23.33 -10.25
CA ASN A 320 -2.43 24.45 -9.94
C ASN A 320 -1.81 24.37 -8.54
N ARG A 321 -2.53 23.76 -7.58
CA ARG A 321 -2.03 23.57 -6.20
C ARG A 321 -0.95 22.49 -6.12
N ALA A 322 -1.14 21.33 -6.72
CA ALA A 322 -0.18 20.24 -6.70
C ALA A 322 -0.26 19.37 -7.95
N PRO A 323 0.34 19.82 -9.10
CA PRO A 323 0.16 19.18 -10.40
C PRO A 323 0.67 17.73 -10.47
N MET A 324 1.64 17.37 -9.63
CA MET A 324 2.23 16.02 -9.58
C MET A 324 1.65 15.13 -8.49
N SER A 325 0.74 15.65 -7.66
CA SER A 325 0.03 14.84 -6.67
C SER A 325 -0.98 13.91 -7.37
N GLU A 326 -1.43 12.89 -6.66
CA GLU A 326 -2.46 11.98 -7.15
C GLU A 326 -3.72 12.72 -7.62
N TYR A 327 -4.21 13.66 -6.79
CA TYR A 327 -5.40 14.45 -7.11
C TYR A 327 -5.16 15.48 -8.21
N GLY A 328 -3.96 16.07 -8.30
CA GLY A 328 -3.61 16.96 -9.39
C GLY A 328 -3.61 16.26 -10.76
N VAL A 329 -3.07 15.03 -10.81
CA VAL A 329 -3.09 14.21 -12.04
C VAL A 329 -4.51 13.79 -12.41
N LYS A 330 -5.32 13.33 -11.44
CA LYS A 330 -6.73 12.99 -11.63
C LYS A 330 -7.53 14.21 -12.10
N ALA A 331 -7.33 15.37 -11.46
CA ALA A 331 -8.00 16.61 -11.80
C ALA A 331 -7.71 17.05 -13.24
N LYS A 332 -6.44 16.99 -13.67
CA LYS A 332 -6.06 17.32 -15.04
C LYS A 332 -6.81 16.47 -16.05
N ARG A 333 -6.81 15.16 -15.85
CA ARG A 333 -7.54 14.23 -16.72
C ARG A 333 -9.04 14.58 -16.79
N MET A 334 -9.67 14.86 -15.66
CA MET A 334 -11.10 15.18 -15.60
C MET A 334 -11.41 16.53 -16.25
N ALA A 335 -10.59 17.57 -16.01
CA ALA A 335 -10.74 18.86 -16.66
C ALA A 335 -10.66 18.74 -18.19
N ASP A 336 -9.69 17.96 -18.70
CA ASP A 336 -9.52 17.75 -20.16
C ASP A 336 -10.74 17.02 -20.77
N ILE A 337 -11.33 16.06 -20.05
CA ILE A 337 -12.55 15.36 -20.49
C ILE A 337 -13.75 16.32 -20.50
N LEU A 338 -13.95 17.11 -19.43
CA LEU A 338 -15.06 18.05 -19.36
C LEU A 338 -14.97 19.15 -20.42
N ARG A 339 -13.78 19.64 -20.75
CA ARG A 339 -13.57 20.58 -21.86
C ARG A 339 -13.97 19.98 -23.21
N LYS A 340 -13.70 18.69 -23.45
CA LYS A 340 -14.17 18.02 -24.66
C LYS A 340 -15.70 17.95 -24.70
N ILE A 341 -16.35 17.64 -23.58
CA ILE A 341 -17.80 17.67 -23.49
C ILE A 341 -18.32 19.06 -23.81
N GLU A 342 -17.71 20.10 -23.23
CA GLU A 342 -18.10 21.48 -23.48
C GLU A 342 -17.96 21.87 -24.97
N VAL A 343 -16.84 21.48 -25.61
CA VAL A 343 -16.63 21.72 -27.04
C VAL A 343 -17.66 20.98 -27.87
N PHE A 344 -17.87 19.68 -27.63
CA PHE A 344 -18.83 18.92 -28.43
C PHE A 344 -20.28 19.35 -28.22
N SER A 345 -20.64 19.76 -27.00
CA SER A 345 -22.02 20.26 -26.74
C SER A 345 -22.31 21.65 -27.37
N LYS A 346 -21.28 22.40 -27.71
CA LYS A 346 -21.39 23.72 -28.37
C LYS A 346 -21.09 23.65 -29.87
N GLU A 347 -20.81 22.48 -30.44
CA GLU A 347 -20.54 22.29 -31.86
C GLU A 347 -21.78 22.62 -32.72
N THR A 348 -21.60 23.33 -33.80
CA THR A 348 -22.68 23.81 -34.66
C THR A 348 -22.57 23.37 -36.14
N GLU A 349 -21.44 22.83 -36.55
CA GLU A 349 -21.19 22.41 -37.94
C GLU A 349 -21.33 20.88 -38.09
N GLU A 350 -20.61 20.09 -37.28
CA GLU A 350 -20.64 18.62 -37.28
C GLU A 350 -21.40 18.11 -36.06
N ILE A 351 -22.64 18.54 -35.88
CA ILE A 351 -23.43 18.28 -34.67
C ILE A 351 -23.63 16.79 -34.44
N ASP A 352 -23.92 16.03 -35.49
CA ASP A 352 -24.13 14.56 -35.45
C ASP A 352 -22.88 13.82 -35.03
N ARG A 353 -21.72 14.19 -35.52
CA ARG A 353 -20.42 13.67 -35.09
C ARG A 353 -20.12 14.05 -33.65
N ALA A 354 -20.31 15.30 -33.28
CA ALA A 354 -20.07 15.79 -31.92
C ALA A 354 -20.96 15.06 -30.93
N GLN A 355 -22.23 14.82 -31.24
CA GLN A 355 -23.18 14.07 -30.44
C GLN A 355 -22.74 12.61 -30.26
N PHE A 356 -22.21 11.98 -31.32
CA PHE A 356 -21.65 10.63 -31.26
C PHE A 356 -20.42 10.58 -30.32
N LEU A 357 -19.49 11.52 -30.46
CA LEU A 357 -18.28 11.60 -29.62
C LEU A 357 -18.61 11.91 -28.16
N LEU A 358 -19.66 12.70 -27.92
CA LEU A 358 -20.18 12.93 -26.57
C LEU A 358 -20.65 11.63 -25.91
N ALA A 359 -21.40 10.80 -26.64
CA ALA A 359 -21.83 9.50 -26.17
C ALA A 359 -20.64 8.55 -25.86
N GLU A 360 -19.60 8.58 -26.72
CA GLU A 360 -18.36 7.80 -26.44
C GLU A 360 -17.68 8.25 -25.15
N ILE A 361 -17.65 9.55 -24.86
CA ILE A 361 -17.06 10.06 -23.59
C ILE A 361 -17.83 9.50 -22.38
N TYR A 362 -19.15 9.54 -22.40
CA TYR A 362 -19.94 8.97 -21.28
C TYR A 362 -19.67 7.48 -21.11
N PHE A 363 -19.55 6.74 -22.23
CA PHE A 363 -19.29 5.32 -22.18
C PHE A 363 -17.87 4.98 -21.68
N ILE A 364 -16.84 5.57 -22.31
CA ILE A 364 -15.44 5.18 -22.10
C ILE A 364 -14.81 5.85 -20.88
N ASN A 365 -15.13 7.14 -20.65
CA ASN A 365 -14.44 7.94 -19.64
C ASN A 365 -15.18 8.00 -18.30
N PHE A 366 -16.53 7.93 -18.33
CA PHE A 366 -17.35 7.97 -17.13
C PHE A 366 -17.90 6.61 -16.70
N ASP A 367 -17.74 5.57 -17.55
CA ASP A 367 -18.33 4.25 -17.33
C ASP A 367 -19.85 4.35 -17.06
N ASP A 368 -20.50 5.27 -17.79
CA ASP A 368 -21.94 5.52 -17.71
C ASP A 368 -22.65 5.03 -18.98
N PRO A 369 -22.91 3.71 -19.08
CA PRO A 369 -23.57 3.13 -20.25
C PRO A 369 -24.99 3.61 -20.43
N GLN A 370 -25.69 4.02 -19.36
CA GLN A 370 -27.06 4.48 -19.44
C GLN A 370 -27.12 5.86 -20.13
N ARG A 371 -26.29 6.80 -19.67
CA ARG A 371 -26.20 8.12 -20.29
C ARG A 371 -25.64 8.02 -21.72
N ALA A 372 -24.66 7.17 -21.96
CA ALA A 372 -24.15 6.92 -23.30
C ALA A 372 -25.24 6.44 -24.27
N MET A 373 -26.08 5.50 -23.83
CA MET A 373 -27.21 5.05 -24.66
C MET A 373 -28.20 6.15 -25.01
N VAL A 374 -28.46 7.08 -24.09
CA VAL A 374 -29.32 8.24 -24.34
C VAL A 374 -28.68 9.16 -25.38
N GLU A 375 -27.40 9.50 -25.21
CA GLU A 375 -26.71 10.39 -26.16
C GLU A 375 -26.52 9.74 -27.54
N TYR A 376 -26.23 8.44 -27.65
CA TYR A 376 -26.25 7.73 -28.94
C TYR A 376 -27.63 7.75 -29.59
N ALA A 377 -28.72 7.70 -28.80
CA ALA A 377 -30.07 7.75 -29.37
C ALA A 377 -30.34 9.07 -30.10
N LYS A 378 -29.87 10.19 -29.59
CA LYS A 378 -30.01 11.51 -30.22
C LYS A 378 -29.40 11.52 -31.62
N VAL A 379 -28.25 10.86 -31.85
CA VAL A 379 -27.59 10.83 -33.16
C VAL A 379 -28.53 10.34 -34.27
N PHE A 380 -29.25 9.26 -34.08
CA PHE A 380 -30.13 8.70 -35.12
C PHE A 380 -31.59 9.20 -35.06
N THR A 381 -31.99 9.83 -33.95
CA THR A 381 -33.31 10.46 -33.88
C THR A 381 -33.33 11.87 -34.43
N GLU A 382 -32.29 12.64 -34.20
CA GLU A 382 -32.17 14.01 -34.66
C GLU A 382 -31.49 14.11 -36.04
N PHE A 383 -30.56 13.18 -36.34
CA PHE A 383 -29.76 13.15 -37.59
C PHE A 383 -29.86 11.76 -38.28
N PRO A 384 -31.06 11.34 -38.71
CA PRO A 384 -31.26 9.98 -39.24
C PRO A 384 -30.53 9.71 -40.58
N GLN A 385 -30.11 10.76 -41.29
CA GLN A 385 -29.34 10.65 -42.53
C GLN A 385 -27.82 10.74 -42.32
N SER A 386 -27.38 10.91 -41.12
CA SER A 386 -25.97 10.97 -40.76
C SER A 386 -25.28 9.63 -40.99
N GLU A 387 -24.00 9.66 -41.40
CA GLU A 387 -23.16 8.49 -41.45
C GLU A 387 -22.89 7.89 -40.07
N TRP A 388 -23.04 8.67 -39.00
CA TRP A 388 -22.89 8.25 -37.59
C TRP A 388 -24.11 7.54 -37.05
N ALA A 389 -25.29 7.71 -37.66
CA ALA A 389 -26.54 7.17 -37.16
C ALA A 389 -26.54 5.62 -37.06
N PRO A 390 -26.14 4.82 -38.08
CA PRO A 390 -26.08 3.37 -37.95
C PRO A 390 -25.02 2.92 -36.98
N LYS A 391 -23.90 3.64 -36.87
CA LYS A 391 -22.83 3.37 -35.90
C LYS A 391 -23.32 3.59 -34.46
N ALA A 392 -24.09 4.65 -34.21
CA ALA A 392 -24.68 4.94 -32.91
C ALA A 392 -25.70 3.87 -32.48
N MET A 393 -26.55 3.38 -33.40
CA MET A 393 -27.46 2.29 -33.13
C MET A 393 -26.72 0.99 -32.78
N TYR A 394 -25.64 0.68 -33.52
CA TYR A 394 -24.79 -0.47 -33.23
C TYR A 394 -24.11 -0.36 -31.87
N ALA A 395 -23.61 0.83 -31.49
CA ALA A 395 -23.04 1.05 -30.18
C ALA A 395 -24.05 0.78 -29.05
N ARG A 396 -25.30 1.21 -29.19
CA ARG A 396 -26.38 0.90 -28.24
C ARG A 396 -26.65 -0.61 -28.16
N PHE A 397 -26.75 -1.30 -29.29
CA PHE A 397 -26.88 -2.77 -29.33
C PHE A 397 -25.74 -3.44 -28.59
N TRP A 398 -24.49 -3.01 -28.84
CA TRP A 398 -23.32 -3.60 -28.20
C TRP A 398 -23.32 -3.37 -26.70
N ILE A 399 -23.69 -2.18 -26.23
CA ILE A 399 -23.83 -1.86 -24.80
C ILE A 399 -24.89 -2.73 -24.15
N ALA A 400 -26.07 -2.83 -24.74
CA ALA A 400 -27.18 -3.66 -24.23
C ALA A 400 -26.73 -5.12 -24.06
N ARG A 401 -26.07 -5.67 -25.08
CA ARG A 401 -25.65 -7.08 -25.09
C ARG A 401 -24.48 -7.39 -24.17
N LYS A 402 -23.42 -6.56 -24.20
CA LYS A 402 -22.13 -6.88 -23.57
C LYS A 402 -21.95 -6.26 -22.19
N VAL A 403 -22.55 -5.12 -21.92
CA VAL A 403 -22.40 -4.37 -20.68
C VAL A 403 -23.61 -4.58 -19.78
N ILE A 404 -24.80 -4.28 -20.29
CA ILE A 404 -26.06 -4.43 -19.54
C ILE A 404 -26.49 -5.91 -19.44
N LYS A 405 -26.14 -6.72 -20.45
CA LYS A 405 -26.48 -8.13 -20.59
C LYS A 405 -27.99 -8.38 -20.67
N ASP A 406 -28.69 -7.48 -21.35
CA ASP A 406 -30.11 -7.58 -21.66
C ASP A 406 -30.27 -8.01 -23.13
N ASP A 407 -30.45 -9.32 -23.31
CA ASP A 407 -30.57 -9.93 -24.65
C ASP A 407 -31.87 -9.51 -25.34
N SER A 408 -32.97 -9.27 -24.61
CA SER A 408 -34.24 -8.81 -25.18
C SER A 408 -34.08 -7.41 -25.76
N LEU A 409 -33.50 -6.47 -24.98
CA LEU A 409 -33.16 -5.14 -25.46
C LEU A 409 -32.23 -5.17 -26.68
N ALA A 410 -31.20 -6.04 -26.63
CA ALA A 410 -30.24 -6.18 -27.72
C ALA A 410 -30.90 -6.67 -29.00
N VAL A 411 -31.82 -7.64 -28.93
CA VAL A 411 -32.61 -8.14 -30.09
C VAL A 411 -33.45 -7.00 -30.68
N SER A 412 -34.18 -6.25 -29.83
CA SER A 412 -34.97 -5.11 -30.26
C SER A 412 -34.12 -4.05 -30.98
N LEU A 413 -32.97 -3.68 -30.43
CA LEU A 413 -32.04 -2.70 -31.04
C LEU A 413 -31.44 -3.22 -32.36
N ALA A 414 -31.14 -4.50 -32.46
CA ALA A 414 -30.64 -5.11 -33.72
C ALA A 414 -31.71 -5.10 -34.82
N ARG A 415 -32.98 -5.41 -34.48
CA ARG A 415 -34.10 -5.30 -35.43
C ARG A 415 -34.29 -3.88 -35.95
N ASP A 416 -34.25 -2.91 -35.04
CA ASP A 416 -34.34 -1.48 -35.36
C ASP A 416 -33.23 -1.02 -36.30
N LEU A 417 -31.98 -1.43 -36.02
CA LEU A 417 -30.80 -1.11 -36.85
C LEU A 417 -30.95 -1.64 -38.28
N ILE A 418 -31.36 -2.92 -38.44
CA ILE A 418 -31.59 -3.53 -39.74
C ILE A 418 -32.74 -2.85 -40.48
N GLY A 419 -33.83 -2.53 -39.76
CA GLY A 419 -35.00 -1.86 -40.35
C GLY A 419 -34.70 -0.48 -40.90
N ARG A 420 -33.92 0.32 -40.17
CA ARG A 420 -33.61 1.71 -40.53
C ARG A 420 -32.43 1.84 -41.51
N TYR A 421 -31.43 0.99 -41.38
CA TYR A 421 -30.15 1.10 -42.11
C TYR A 421 -29.72 -0.28 -42.69
N PRO A 422 -30.54 -0.92 -43.55
CA PRO A 422 -30.31 -2.30 -43.99
C PRO A 422 -29.01 -2.49 -44.76
N ASN A 423 -28.53 -1.43 -45.43
CA ASN A 423 -27.32 -1.46 -46.25
C ASN A 423 -26.04 -1.09 -45.47
N SER A 424 -26.13 -0.79 -44.20
CA SER A 424 -24.95 -0.43 -43.37
C SER A 424 -24.16 -1.69 -42.99
N GLU A 425 -22.85 -1.56 -42.90
CA GLU A 425 -21.98 -2.63 -42.40
C GLU A 425 -22.37 -3.06 -40.96
N TYR A 426 -22.90 -2.13 -40.15
CA TYR A 426 -23.38 -2.37 -38.80
C TYR A 426 -24.62 -3.24 -38.77
N ALA A 427 -25.56 -3.05 -39.69
CA ALA A 427 -26.74 -3.94 -39.84
C ALA A 427 -26.32 -5.35 -40.24
N GLN A 428 -25.35 -5.49 -41.14
CA GLN A 428 -24.84 -6.80 -41.54
C GLN A 428 -24.17 -7.53 -40.35
N SER A 429 -23.46 -6.79 -39.47
CA SER A 429 -22.75 -7.35 -38.32
C SER A 429 -23.69 -7.92 -37.23
N VAL A 430 -24.95 -7.48 -37.17
CA VAL A 430 -25.94 -7.96 -36.18
C VAL A 430 -26.87 -9.01 -36.69
N LEU A 431 -26.87 -9.32 -38.01
CA LEU A 431 -27.75 -10.35 -38.61
C LEU A 431 -27.58 -11.72 -37.96
N GLY A 432 -26.36 -12.13 -37.67
CA GLY A 432 -26.07 -13.43 -37.05
C GLY A 432 -26.47 -13.55 -35.57
N PHE A 433 -26.93 -12.44 -34.98
CA PHE A 433 -27.41 -12.42 -33.60
C PHE A 433 -28.94 -12.67 -33.52
N LEU A 434 -29.66 -12.33 -34.57
CA LEU A 434 -31.10 -12.52 -34.60
C LEU A 434 -31.51 -13.98 -34.91
N PRO A 435 -32.63 -14.44 -34.34
CA PRO A 435 -33.19 -15.72 -34.75
C PRO A 435 -33.51 -15.73 -36.26
N ALA A 436 -33.54 -16.90 -36.86
CA ALA A 436 -33.93 -17.03 -38.28
C ALA A 436 -35.32 -16.42 -38.51
N LYS A 437 -35.50 -15.73 -39.65
CA LYS A 437 -36.80 -15.24 -40.06
C LYS A 437 -37.74 -16.44 -40.29
N GLU A 438 -39.01 -16.27 -39.95
CA GLU A 438 -40.08 -17.23 -40.30
C GLU A 438 -40.33 -17.29 -41.82
N ASP A 439 -41.05 -18.32 -42.29
CA ASP A 439 -41.36 -18.48 -43.70
C ASP A 439 -42.14 -17.31 -44.32
N ASN A 440 -42.80 -16.50 -43.51
CA ASN A 440 -43.49 -15.27 -43.91
C ASN A 440 -42.53 -14.06 -44.12
N GLY A 441 -41.22 -14.24 -43.88
CA GLY A 441 -40.22 -13.18 -43.99
C GLY A 441 -40.11 -12.27 -42.79
N GLU A 442 -40.89 -12.49 -41.73
CA GLU A 442 -40.91 -11.72 -40.49
C GLU A 442 -40.04 -12.37 -39.44
N TRP A 443 -39.62 -11.57 -38.45
CA TRP A 443 -38.92 -12.09 -37.27
C TRP A 443 -39.95 -12.67 -36.29
N PRO A 444 -39.66 -13.81 -35.59
CA PRO A 444 -40.59 -14.38 -34.63
C PRO A 444 -40.95 -13.32 -33.56
N GLU A 445 -42.25 -13.23 -33.24
CA GLU A 445 -42.71 -12.47 -32.07
C GLU A 445 -42.25 -13.15 -30.78
N GLU A 446 -41.87 -12.36 -29.76
CA GLU A 446 -41.45 -12.87 -28.45
C GLU A 446 -42.61 -13.43 -27.63
#